data_b31216d84b9ef68a2a8b8c8ad5c61bef
#
_entry.id   b31216d84b9ef68a2a8b8c8ad5c61bef
#
_cell.length_a   1.000
_cell.length_b   1.000
_cell.length_c   1.000
_cell.angle_alpha   90.00
_cell.angle_beta   90.00
_cell.angle_gamma   90.00
#
_symmetry.space_group_name_H-M   'P 1'
#
loop_
_entity.id
_entity.type
_entity.pdbx_description
1 polymer ?
#
loop_
_entity_poly.entity_id
_entity_poly.type
_entity_poly.pdbx_seq_one_letter_code
_entity_poly.pdbx_strand_id
1 'polypeptide(L)' 'MNRINTIIDNHATIAAMCFYHAGVFARGGYIDQAAEMTDRMLEARGQLKTWIKISQAIRGWQL' A
#
# COMPACT_ATOMS: atom_id res chain seq x y z
N MET A 1 -19.55 -5.86 -6.93
CA MET A 1 -18.14 -5.54 -6.68
C MET A 1 -17.82 -5.77 -5.21
N ASN A 2 -16.72 -6.42 -4.90
CA ASN A 2 -16.38 -6.81 -3.55
C ASN A 2 -15.70 -5.64 -2.82
N ARG A 3 -16.20 -5.29 -1.63
CA ARG A 3 -15.64 -4.22 -0.80
C ARG A 3 -14.16 -4.47 -0.46
N ILE A 4 -13.78 -5.74 -0.25
CA ILE A 4 -12.40 -6.10 0.07
C ILE A 4 -11.47 -5.80 -1.10
N ASN A 5 -11.90 -6.07 -2.33
CA ASN A 5 -11.11 -5.74 -3.51
C ASN A 5 -10.89 -4.23 -3.63
N THR A 6 -11.90 -3.42 -3.30
CA THR A 6 -11.76 -1.97 -3.29
C THR A 6 -10.73 -1.52 -2.26
N ILE A 7 -10.74 -2.10 -1.05
CA ILE A 7 -9.77 -1.80 -0.01
C ILE A 7 -8.35 -2.17 -0.46
N ILE A 8 -8.18 -3.35 -1.07
CA ILE A 8 -6.89 -3.81 -1.59
C ILE A 8 -6.39 -2.84 -2.66
N ASP A 9 -7.24 -2.46 -3.61
CA ASP A 9 -6.87 -1.53 -4.68
C ASP A 9 -6.47 -0.16 -4.12
N ASN A 10 -7.18 0.33 -3.10
CA ASN A 10 -6.86 1.61 -2.47
C ASN A 10 -5.48 1.57 -1.80
N HIS A 11 -5.17 0.50 -1.06
CA HIS A 11 -3.86 0.38 -0.42
C HIS A 11 -2.75 0.22 -1.46
N ALA A 12 -2.98 -0.52 -2.54
CA ALA A 12 -2.02 -0.67 -3.63
C ALA A 12 -1.74 0.67 -4.29
N THR A 13 -2.77 1.47 -4.53
CA THR A 13 -2.65 2.81 -5.13
C THR A 13 -1.85 3.73 -4.21
N ILE A 14 -2.17 3.75 -2.91
CA ILE A 14 -1.46 4.58 -1.94
C ILE A 14 0.03 4.20 -1.89
N ALA A 15 0.34 2.90 -1.86
CA ALA A 15 1.71 2.42 -1.85
C ALA A 15 2.48 2.88 -3.10
N ALA A 16 1.86 2.77 -4.28
CA ALA A 16 2.48 3.18 -5.54
C ALA A 16 2.72 4.70 -5.57
N MET A 17 1.76 5.50 -5.11
CA MET A 17 1.89 6.96 -5.07
C MET A 17 2.98 7.40 -4.10
N CYS A 18 3.03 6.80 -2.90
CA CYS A 18 4.06 7.11 -1.92
C CYS A 18 5.45 6.73 -2.43
N PHE A 19 5.58 5.59 -3.12
CA PHE A 19 6.83 5.18 -3.74
C PHE A 19 7.30 6.20 -4.78
N TYR A 20 6.39 6.65 -5.65
CA TYR A 20 6.69 7.66 -6.66
C TYR A 20 7.17 8.97 -6.02
N HIS A 21 6.43 9.47 -5.04
CA HIS A 21 6.79 10.72 -4.37
C HIS A 21 8.10 10.60 -3.59
N ALA A 22 8.37 9.46 -2.98
CA ALA A 22 9.64 9.21 -2.30
C ALA A 22 10.82 9.37 -3.28
N GLY A 23 10.69 8.82 -4.49
CA GLY A 23 11.71 8.95 -5.53
C GLY A 23 11.91 10.40 -5.97
N VAL A 24 10.82 11.15 -6.15
CA VAL A 24 10.89 12.57 -6.53
C VAL A 24 11.60 13.38 -5.46
N PHE A 25 11.23 13.22 -4.19
CA PHE A 25 11.84 13.93 -3.07
C PHE A 25 13.32 13.56 -2.93
N ALA A 26 13.65 12.28 -3.04
CA ALA A 26 15.05 11.83 -2.93
C ALA A 26 15.93 12.45 -4.02
N ARG A 27 15.46 12.48 -5.27
CA ARG A 27 16.20 13.08 -6.38
C ARG A 27 16.38 14.59 -6.21
N GLY A 28 15.42 15.25 -5.55
CA GLY A 28 15.52 16.69 -5.27
C GLY A 28 16.33 17.03 -4.03
N GLY A 29 16.82 16.04 -3.29
CA GLY A 29 17.58 16.24 -2.06
C GLY A 29 16.73 16.43 -0.82
N TYR A 30 15.41 16.23 -0.91
CA TYR A 30 14.48 16.36 0.22
C TYR A 30 14.41 15.04 0.99
N ILE A 31 15.47 14.77 1.75
CA ILE A 31 15.68 13.45 2.36
C ILE A 31 14.63 13.13 3.43
N ASP A 32 14.25 14.10 4.26
CA ASP A 32 13.25 13.90 5.32
C ASP A 32 11.87 13.57 4.72
N GLN A 33 11.48 14.28 3.66
CA GLN A 33 10.24 14.03 2.96
C GLN A 33 10.25 12.69 2.24
N ALA A 34 11.40 12.32 1.65
CA ALA A 34 11.57 11.01 1.03
C ALA A 34 11.42 9.89 2.06
N ALA A 35 12.00 10.04 3.24
CA ALA A 35 11.88 9.08 4.32
C ALA A 35 10.43 8.94 4.80
N GLU A 36 9.70 10.04 4.94
CA GLU A 36 8.30 10.03 5.33
C GLU A 36 7.43 9.28 4.31
N MET A 37 7.65 9.54 3.02
CA MET A 37 6.91 8.84 1.96
C MET A 37 7.24 7.35 1.94
N THR A 38 8.50 6.99 2.20
CA THR A 38 8.92 5.59 2.28
C THR A 38 8.21 4.87 3.45
N ASP A 39 8.12 5.52 4.61
CA ASP A 39 7.41 4.95 5.76
C ASP A 39 5.93 4.72 5.45
N ARG A 40 5.28 5.68 4.81
CA ARG A 40 3.87 5.56 4.40
C ARG A 40 3.69 4.44 3.38
N MET A 41 4.63 4.28 2.45
CA MET A 41 4.60 3.19 1.47
C MET A 41 4.69 1.83 2.17
N LEU A 42 5.61 1.68 3.11
CA LEU A 42 5.78 0.43 3.85
C LEU A 42 4.55 0.09 4.66
N GLU A 43 3.93 1.07 5.31
CA GLU A 43 2.68 0.88 6.04
C GLU A 43 1.55 0.42 5.11
N ALA A 44 1.38 1.09 3.97
CA ALA A 44 0.35 0.72 2.99
C ALA A 44 0.58 -0.69 2.44
N ARG A 45 1.83 -1.06 2.17
CA ARG A 45 2.16 -2.42 1.72
C ARG A 45 1.88 -3.47 2.78
N GLY A 46 2.13 -3.16 4.05
CA GLY A 46 1.82 -4.06 5.16
C GLY A 46 0.32 -4.30 5.27
N GLN A 47 -0.48 -3.25 5.18
CA GLN A 47 -1.93 -3.37 5.19
C GLN A 47 -2.45 -4.12 3.96
N LEU A 48 -1.86 -3.87 2.79
CA LEU A 48 -2.20 -4.59 1.56
C LEU A 48 -2.00 -6.10 1.73
N LYS A 49 -0.87 -6.52 2.26
CA LYS A 49 -0.60 -7.94 2.51
C LYS A 49 -1.62 -8.55 3.47
N THR A 50 -1.99 -7.84 4.52
CA THR A 50 -2.99 -8.28 5.49
C THR A 50 -4.35 -8.48 4.83
N TRP A 51 -4.79 -7.53 4.02
CA TRP A 51 -6.08 -7.63 3.33
C TRP A 51 -6.10 -8.74 2.29
N ILE A 52 -4.97 -9.00 1.61
CA ILE A 52 -4.86 -10.14 0.69
C ILE A 52 -5.05 -11.45 1.45
N LYS A 53 -4.42 -11.60 2.62
CA LYS A 53 -4.59 -12.79 3.45
C LYS A 53 -6.03 -12.95 3.92
N ILE A 54 -6.68 -11.87 4.33
CA ILE A 54 -8.09 -11.88 4.73
C ILE A 54 -8.98 -12.32 3.56
N SER A 55 -8.73 -11.78 2.37
CA SER A 55 -9.46 -12.16 1.16
C SER A 55 -9.35 -13.65 0.86
N GLN A 56 -8.15 -14.21 0.99
CA GLN A 56 -7.92 -15.64 0.78
C GLN A 56 -8.63 -16.48 1.83
N ALA A 57 -8.62 -16.06 3.09
CA ALA A 57 -9.30 -16.77 4.16
C ALA A 57 -10.81 -16.79 3.93
N ILE A 58 -11.39 -15.66 3.52
CA ILE A 58 -12.82 -15.58 3.22
C ILE A 58 -13.21 -16.53 2.09
N ARG A 59 -12.40 -16.61 1.04
CA ARG A 59 -12.64 -17.55 -0.06
C ARG A 59 -12.63 -18.99 0.44
N GLY A 60 -11.70 -19.33 1.32
CA GLY A 60 -11.66 -20.65 1.94
C GLY A 60 -12.89 -20.96 2.77
N TRP A 61 -13.45 -19.96 3.46
CA TRP A 61 -14.67 -20.14 4.26
C TRP A 61 -15.92 -20.33 3.42
N GLN A 62 -15.93 -19.84 2.20
CA GLN A 62 -17.09 -19.96 1.29
C GLN A 62 -17.14 -21.29 0.56
N LEU A 63 -16.09 -22.07 0.62
CA LEU A 63 -16.07 -23.40 0.01
C LEU A 63 -16.69 -24.44 0.93
#